data_dd44038bb0791b33e87c4f0190c91dbe
#
_entry.id   dd44038bb0791b33e87c4f0190c91dbe
#
_cell.length_a   1.000
_cell.length_b   1.000
_cell.length_c   1.000
_cell.angle_alpha   90.00
_cell.angle_beta   90.00
_cell.angle_gamma   90.00
#
_symmetry.space_group_name_H-M   'P 1'
#
loop_
_entity.id
_entity.type
_entity.pdbx_description
1 polymer ?
#
loop_
_entity_poly.entity_id
_entity_poly.type
_entity_poly.pdbx_seq_one_letter_code
_entity_poly.pdbx_strand_id
1 'polypeptide(L)' 'MFEKIANYLAEQLDQAVEDITPETTFESLGVDSLDTVEMVMDLEDELGVELELEEKIATVGELVAFVESKL' A
#
# COMPACT_ATOMS: atom_id res chain seq x y z
N MET A 1 -5.20 10.86 0.98
CA MET A 1 -4.08 9.89 0.88
C MET A 1 -4.52 8.49 0.47
N PHE A 2 -5.65 8.02 0.99
CA PHE A 2 -6.14 6.68 0.63
C PHE A 2 -6.33 6.52 -0.88
N GLU A 3 -6.97 7.49 -1.53
CA GLU A 3 -7.22 7.42 -2.97
C GLU A 3 -5.92 7.29 -3.77
N LYS A 4 -4.91 8.01 -3.37
CA LYS A 4 -3.63 8.00 -4.07
C LYS A 4 -2.98 6.61 -3.98
N ILE A 5 -3.00 6.04 -2.80
CA ILE A 5 -2.43 4.70 -2.58
C ILE A 5 -3.28 3.64 -3.27
N ALA A 6 -4.61 3.76 -3.19
CA ALA A 6 -5.51 2.82 -3.84
C ALA A 6 -5.32 2.83 -5.36
N ASN A 7 -5.18 4.01 -5.97
CA ASN A 7 -4.92 4.12 -7.40
C ASN A 7 -3.59 3.50 -7.78
N TYR A 8 -2.57 3.71 -6.95
CA TYR A 8 -1.25 3.11 -7.17
C TYR A 8 -1.34 1.59 -7.13
N LEU A 9 -1.99 1.05 -6.11
CA LEU A 9 -2.14 -0.40 -5.98
C LEU A 9 -2.96 -0.99 -7.11
N ALA A 10 -4.03 -0.31 -7.52
CA ALA A 10 -4.87 -0.78 -8.61
C ALA A 10 -4.05 -0.90 -9.89
N GLU A 11 -3.20 0.09 -10.16
CA GLU A 11 -2.36 0.08 -11.34
C GLU A 11 -1.32 -1.03 -11.28
N GLN A 12 -0.66 -1.19 -10.13
CA GLN A 12 0.39 -2.19 -9.98
C GLN A 12 -0.15 -3.62 -10.01
N LEU A 13 -1.35 -3.83 -9.50
CA LEU A 13 -1.93 -5.15 -9.37
C LEU A 13 -2.95 -5.47 -10.46
N ASP A 14 -3.17 -4.53 -11.36
CA ASP A 14 -4.16 -4.67 -12.45
C ASP A 14 -5.55 -4.97 -11.90
N GLN A 15 -5.93 -4.25 -10.85
CA GLN A 15 -7.22 -4.38 -10.18
C GLN A 15 -8.03 -3.11 -10.39
N ALA A 16 -9.34 -3.22 -10.21
CA ALA A 16 -10.20 -2.04 -10.23
C ALA A 16 -10.02 -1.28 -8.91
N VAL A 17 -9.84 0.03 -8.98
CA VAL A 17 -9.66 0.85 -7.78
C VAL A 17 -10.87 0.74 -6.86
N GLU A 18 -12.05 0.50 -7.42
CA GLU A 18 -13.30 0.36 -6.67
C GLU A 18 -13.30 -0.88 -5.77
N ASP A 19 -12.49 -1.88 -6.11
CA ASP A 19 -12.38 -3.11 -5.34
C ASP A 19 -11.39 -2.97 -4.19
N ILE A 20 -10.64 -1.87 -4.16
CA ILE A 20 -9.64 -1.65 -3.11
C ILE A 20 -10.23 -0.75 -2.03
N THR A 21 -10.39 -1.32 -0.84
CA THR A 21 -10.93 -0.62 0.31
C THR A 21 -9.91 -0.65 1.46
N PRO A 22 -10.06 0.18 2.50
CA PRO A 22 -9.16 0.12 3.64
C PRO A 22 -9.12 -1.25 4.32
N GLU A 23 -10.19 -2.02 4.18
CA GLU A 23 -10.30 -3.34 4.79
C GLU A 23 -9.73 -4.45 3.93
N THR A 24 -9.43 -4.13 2.66
CA THR A 24 -8.86 -5.11 1.74
C THR A 24 -7.48 -5.55 2.23
N THR A 25 -7.26 -6.86 2.30
CA THR A 25 -5.97 -7.39 2.71
C THR A 25 -5.07 -7.58 1.50
N PHE A 26 -3.76 -7.46 1.69
CA PHE A 26 -2.81 -7.71 0.62
C PHE A 26 -2.86 -9.18 0.20
N GLU A 27 -3.11 -10.07 1.14
CA GLU A 27 -3.26 -11.48 0.85
C GLU A 27 -4.42 -11.72 -0.13
N SER A 28 -5.54 -11.05 0.06
CA SER A 28 -6.69 -11.19 -0.83
C SER A 28 -6.41 -10.64 -2.23
N LEU A 29 -5.44 -9.73 -2.34
CA LEU A 29 -5.03 -9.19 -3.63
C LEU A 29 -3.95 -10.04 -4.30
N GLY A 30 -3.52 -11.11 -3.66
CA GLY A 30 -2.47 -11.96 -4.19
C GLY A 30 -1.06 -11.41 -4.00
N VAL A 31 -0.90 -10.48 -3.06
CA VAL A 31 0.40 -9.84 -2.77
C VAL A 31 1.03 -10.54 -1.59
N ASP A 32 2.24 -11.06 -1.75
CA ASP A 32 2.95 -11.67 -0.64
C ASP A 32 3.78 -10.62 0.12
N SER A 33 4.48 -11.04 1.17
CA SER A 33 5.22 -10.11 2.02
C SER A 33 6.37 -9.42 1.29
N LEU A 34 7.01 -10.12 0.34
CA LEU A 34 8.08 -9.53 -0.45
C LEU A 34 7.55 -8.46 -1.40
N ASP A 35 6.43 -8.74 -2.05
CA ASP A 35 5.79 -7.78 -2.94
C ASP A 35 5.35 -6.54 -2.16
N THR A 36 4.85 -6.73 -0.94
CA THR A 36 4.45 -5.62 -0.09
C THR A 36 5.64 -4.70 0.21
N VAL A 37 6.80 -5.29 0.51
CA VAL A 37 8.01 -4.51 0.78
C VAL A 37 8.42 -3.72 -0.46
N GLU A 38 8.39 -4.34 -1.63
CA GLU A 38 8.71 -3.65 -2.87
C GLU A 38 7.76 -2.50 -3.16
N MET A 39 6.47 -2.70 -2.90
CA MET A 39 5.48 -1.64 -3.10
C MET A 39 5.70 -0.47 -2.15
N VAL A 40 6.08 -0.76 -0.91
CA VAL A 40 6.40 0.29 0.06
C VAL A 40 7.62 1.10 -0.42
N MET A 41 8.64 0.42 -0.94
CA MET A 41 9.81 1.10 -1.48
C MET A 41 9.45 2.02 -2.66
N ASP A 42 8.58 1.55 -3.54
CA ASP A 42 8.14 2.37 -4.67
C ASP A 42 7.35 3.58 -4.17
N LEU A 43 6.53 3.40 -3.14
CA LEU A 43 5.80 4.51 -2.55
C LEU A 43 6.73 5.53 -1.91
N GLU A 44 7.83 5.08 -1.30
CA GLU A 44 8.82 6.00 -0.76
C GLU A 44 9.34 6.94 -1.83
N ASP A 45 9.69 6.39 -2.99
CA ASP A 45 10.17 7.18 -4.12
C ASP A 45 9.09 8.10 -4.64
N GLU A 46 7.88 7.60 -4.76
CA GLU A 46 6.75 8.35 -5.31
C GLU A 46 6.39 9.54 -4.43
N LEU A 47 6.37 9.34 -3.12
CA LEU A 47 5.95 10.35 -2.15
C LEU A 47 7.12 11.19 -1.62
N GLY A 48 8.33 10.75 -1.85
CA GLY A 48 9.52 11.45 -1.36
C GLY A 48 9.69 11.41 0.14
N VAL A 49 9.21 10.35 0.78
CA VAL A 49 9.32 10.15 2.23
C VAL A 49 9.96 8.81 2.52
N GLU A 50 10.61 8.70 3.67
CA GLU A 50 11.17 7.42 4.10
C GLU A 50 10.12 6.63 4.86
N LEU A 51 9.83 5.43 4.37
CA LEU A 51 8.88 4.52 5.00
C LEU A 51 9.64 3.29 5.48
N GLU A 52 10.02 3.28 6.74
CA GLU A 52 10.67 2.11 7.32
C GLU A 52 9.56 1.14 7.75
N LEU A 53 9.45 0.03 7.07
CA LEU A 53 8.42 -0.96 7.36
C LEU A 53 8.87 -1.81 8.53
N GLU A 54 8.58 -1.35 9.73
CA GLU A 54 8.93 -2.06 10.96
C GLU A 54 7.83 -3.02 11.40
N GLU A 55 6.60 -2.76 10.97
CA GLU A 55 5.46 -3.57 11.35
C GLU A 55 4.89 -4.30 10.14
N LYS A 56 4.26 -5.43 10.40
CA LYS A 56 3.61 -6.19 9.37
C LYS A 56 2.30 -5.51 9.00
N ILE A 57 2.21 -5.06 7.77
CA ILE A 57 1.00 -4.41 7.26
C ILE A 57 0.16 -5.46 6.56
N ALA A 58 -1.05 -5.68 7.04
CA ALA A 58 -1.94 -6.70 6.50
C ALA A 58 -3.01 -6.12 5.58
N THR A 59 -3.46 -4.89 5.82
CA THR A 59 -4.54 -4.27 5.05
C THR A 59 -4.07 -2.99 4.38
N VAL A 60 -4.82 -2.59 3.35
CA VAL A 60 -4.56 -1.33 2.66
C VAL A 60 -4.70 -0.14 3.62
N GLY A 61 -5.69 -0.20 4.52
CA GLY A 61 -5.88 0.86 5.50
C GLY A 61 -4.70 1.01 6.45
N GLU A 62 -4.08 -0.10 6.83
CA GLU A 62 -2.88 -0.06 7.66
C GLU A 62 -1.73 0.61 6.94
N LEU A 63 -1.57 0.31 5.64
CA LEU A 63 -0.54 0.95 4.83
C LEU A 63 -0.80 2.45 4.73
N VAL A 64 -2.04 2.84 4.48
CA VAL A 64 -2.40 4.26 4.38
C VAL A 64 -2.09 4.98 5.69
N ALA A 65 -2.49 4.41 6.82
CA ALA A 65 -2.22 5.00 8.13
C ALA A 65 -0.72 5.12 8.39
N PHE A 66 0.04 4.11 8.00
CA PHE A 66 1.50 4.11 8.14
C PHE A 66 2.10 5.27 7.33
N VAL A 67 1.70 5.41 6.08
CA VAL A 67 2.20 6.47 5.21
C VAL A 67 1.83 7.83 5.76
N GLU A 68 0.58 8.01 6.18
CA GLU A 68 0.13 9.28 6.73
C GLU A 68 0.90 9.67 7.99
N SER A 69 1.30 8.69 8.79
CA SER A 69 2.06 8.95 10.00
C SER A 69 3.47 9.45 9.70
N LYS A 70 3.96 9.24 8.48
CA LYS A 70 5.30 9.67 8.06
C LYS A 70 5.28 10.97 7.25
N LEU A 71 4.13 11.45 6.89
CA LEU A 71 3.99 12.72 6.17
C LEU A 71 3.87 13.94 7.16
#